data_1fd42a753ddc6a283df61c4f7ed90746
#
_entry.id   1fd42a753ddc6a283df61c4f7ed90746
#
_cell.length_a   1.000
_cell.length_b   1.000
_cell.length_c   1.000
_cell.angle_alpha   90.00
_cell.angle_beta   90.00
_cell.angle_gamma   90.00
#
_symmetry.space_group_name_H-M   'P 1'
#
loop_
_entity.id
_entity.type
_entity.pdbx_description
1 polymer ?
#
loop_
_entity_poly.entity_id
_entity_poly.type
_entity_poly.pdbx_seq_one_letter_code
_entity_poly.pdbx_strand_id
1 'polypeptide(L)'
;DKHNPQDFALWKKAEPQHIMRWPSPWGDGFPGWHLECTAMSTKYLGETFDIHGGGMDLKFPHHECEIAQAEACNDQSPVNYWLHANMLTLNGRKMAKSTGNSILPGEIFSGENKILSKPFSPSMVRFFMMQAHYTSILDMSNDALLASEKGFNKLMEAINAVKSLNTGKTTDFDVAAWKTSCYAAMNDDFNTPILIAKLFDAVKHINLIKEGSESITEEDRAELENTLHSFVFDVLGLENKSSSDADSEKLGGVVELLIELRKTARENKDFVTSDKIRDQLAV
;
A
#
# COMPACT_ATOMS: atom_id res chain seq x y z
N ASP A 1 -21.95 -0.77 -37.51
CA ASP A 1 -22.91 0.33 -37.46
C ASP A 1 -23.85 0.10 -36.28
N LYS A 2 -23.98 1.11 -35.41
CA LYS A 2 -24.86 1.02 -34.24
C LYS A 2 -26.32 1.21 -34.65
N HIS A 3 -27.20 0.39 -34.08
CA HIS A 3 -28.64 0.57 -34.16
C HIS A 3 -29.15 1.52 -33.07
N ASN A 4 -28.52 1.45 -31.87
CA ASN A 4 -28.81 2.32 -30.73
C ASN A 4 -27.56 3.03 -30.24
N PRO A 5 -27.69 4.20 -29.61
CA PRO A 5 -26.53 4.92 -29.04
C PRO A 5 -25.75 4.10 -28.00
N GLN A 6 -26.43 3.20 -27.31
CA GLN A 6 -25.86 2.33 -26.26
C GLN A 6 -25.14 1.09 -26.82
N ASP A 7 -25.32 0.77 -28.11
CA ASP A 7 -24.63 -0.36 -28.73
C ASP A 7 -23.12 -0.18 -28.66
N PHE A 8 -22.40 -1.26 -28.36
CA PHE A 8 -20.95 -1.28 -28.28
C PHE A 8 -20.34 -2.39 -29.13
N ALA A 9 -19.07 -2.21 -29.53
CA ALA A 9 -18.42 -3.14 -30.43
C ALA A 9 -17.90 -4.37 -29.71
N LEU A 10 -18.41 -5.55 -30.08
CA LEU A 10 -17.88 -6.84 -29.61
C LEU A 10 -16.64 -7.23 -30.38
N TRP A 11 -16.64 -7.01 -31.71
CA TRP A 11 -15.54 -7.31 -32.61
C TRP A 11 -15.21 -6.11 -33.46
N LYS A 12 -13.93 -5.74 -33.55
CA LYS A 12 -13.46 -4.58 -34.30
C LYS A 12 -12.65 -5.04 -35.51
N LYS A 13 -12.86 -4.45 -36.67
CA LYS A 13 -12.10 -4.70 -37.88
C LYS A 13 -10.63 -4.31 -37.66
N ALA A 14 -9.71 -5.22 -38.00
CA ALA A 14 -8.28 -4.95 -37.94
C ALA A 14 -7.82 -4.22 -39.21
N GLU A 15 -7.06 -3.13 -39.00
CA GLU A 15 -6.28 -2.49 -40.06
C GLU A 15 -4.98 -3.28 -40.31
N PRO A 16 -4.32 -3.14 -41.49
CA PRO A 16 -3.12 -3.90 -41.83
C PRO A 16 -1.97 -3.80 -40.81
N GLN A 17 -1.89 -2.70 -40.09
CA GLN A 17 -0.85 -2.41 -39.10
C GLN A 17 -1.14 -2.95 -37.71
N HIS A 18 -2.36 -3.47 -37.42
CA HIS A 18 -2.68 -4.03 -36.13
C HIS A 18 -1.93 -5.33 -35.89
N ILE A 19 -1.25 -5.42 -34.75
CA ILE A 19 -0.52 -6.62 -34.30
C ILE A 19 -1.51 -7.68 -33.81
N MET A 20 -2.50 -7.30 -33.00
CA MET A 20 -3.58 -8.18 -32.53
C MET A 20 -4.61 -8.33 -33.65
N ARG A 21 -4.71 -9.54 -34.20
CA ARG A 21 -5.52 -9.80 -35.38
C ARG A 21 -5.81 -11.28 -35.54
N TRP A 22 -7.08 -11.61 -35.67
CA TRP A 22 -7.56 -12.98 -35.86
C TRP A 22 -8.62 -13.04 -36.96
N PRO A 23 -8.71 -14.17 -37.71
CA PRO A 23 -9.82 -14.39 -38.62
C PRO A 23 -11.12 -14.59 -37.86
N SER A 24 -12.21 -14.09 -38.41
CA SER A 24 -13.56 -14.28 -37.88
C SER A 24 -14.60 -14.36 -38.99
N PRO A 25 -15.84 -14.78 -38.70
CA PRO A 25 -16.93 -14.72 -39.68
C PRO A 25 -17.21 -13.32 -40.22
N TRP A 26 -16.80 -12.28 -39.51
CA TRP A 26 -16.98 -10.88 -39.87
C TRP A 26 -15.72 -10.27 -40.51
N GLY A 27 -14.72 -11.09 -40.83
CA GLY A 27 -13.43 -10.68 -41.33
C GLY A 27 -12.35 -10.63 -40.26
N ASP A 28 -11.12 -10.29 -40.68
CA ASP A 28 -9.99 -10.13 -39.77
C ASP A 28 -10.23 -9.00 -38.78
N GLY A 29 -10.07 -9.26 -37.50
CA GLY A 29 -10.37 -8.31 -36.46
C GLY A 29 -9.80 -8.67 -35.11
N PHE A 30 -10.23 -7.97 -34.09
CA PHE A 30 -9.84 -8.15 -32.70
C PHE A 30 -11.03 -7.84 -31.77
N PRO A 31 -11.08 -8.43 -30.55
CA PRO A 31 -12.17 -8.22 -29.62
C PRO A 31 -12.23 -6.78 -29.09
N GLY A 32 -13.41 -6.34 -28.71
CA GLY A 32 -13.57 -5.16 -27.87
C GLY A 32 -12.97 -5.42 -26.49
N TRP A 33 -12.41 -4.43 -25.84
CA TRP A 33 -11.75 -4.56 -24.55
C TRP A 33 -12.60 -5.24 -23.46
N HIS A 34 -13.88 -4.86 -23.34
CA HIS A 34 -14.82 -5.50 -22.40
C HIS A 34 -15.06 -6.98 -22.71
N LEU A 35 -15.02 -7.41 -23.98
CA LEU A 35 -15.14 -8.81 -24.34
C LEU A 35 -13.90 -9.63 -23.87
N GLU A 36 -12.74 -9.05 -23.89
CA GLU A 36 -11.52 -9.69 -23.35
C GLU A 36 -11.68 -10.00 -21.87
N CYS A 37 -12.13 -9.01 -21.08
CA CYS A 37 -12.35 -9.17 -19.64
C CYS A 37 -13.44 -10.20 -19.35
N THR A 38 -14.60 -10.13 -20.02
CA THR A 38 -15.69 -11.10 -19.85
C THR A 38 -15.24 -12.52 -20.18
N ALA A 39 -14.54 -12.72 -21.30
CA ALA A 39 -14.06 -14.05 -21.70
C ALA A 39 -13.02 -14.62 -20.74
N MET A 40 -12.08 -13.79 -20.27
CA MET A 40 -11.05 -14.22 -19.33
C MET A 40 -11.61 -14.52 -17.96
N SER A 41 -12.47 -13.66 -17.42
CA SER A 41 -13.09 -13.87 -16.10
C SER A 41 -13.94 -15.13 -16.10
N THR A 42 -14.80 -15.32 -17.09
CA THR A 42 -15.61 -16.54 -17.21
C THR A 42 -14.73 -17.80 -17.30
N LYS A 43 -13.65 -17.75 -18.08
CA LYS A 43 -12.77 -18.90 -18.26
C LYS A 43 -12.01 -19.31 -16.99
N TYR A 44 -11.54 -18.35 -16.19
CA TYR A 44 -10.64 -18.63 -15.08
C TYR A 44 -11.32 -18.57 -13.71
N LEU A 45 -12.40 -17.81 -13.57
CA LEU A 45 -13.09 -17.58 -12.30
C LEU A 45 -14.51 -18.19 -12.28
N GLY A 46 -15.04 -18.58 -13.45
CA GLY A 46 -16.40 -19.09 -13.59
C GLY A 46 -17.38 -18.02 -14.10
N GLU A 47 -18.64 -18.43 -14.26
CA GLU A 47 -19.69 -17.57 -14.80
C GLU A 47 -20.08 -16.44 -13.85
N THR A 48 -19.95 -16.68 -12.54
CA THR A 48 -20.09 -15.67 -11.48
C THR A 48 -18.92 -15.80 -10.52
N PHE A 49 -18.30 -14.68 -10.15
CA PHE A 49 -17.21 -14.63 -9.18
C PHE A 49 -17.47 -13.53 -8.11
N ASP A 50 -16.66 -13.52 -7.05
CA ASP A 50 -17.01 -12.73 -5.87
C ASP A 50 -16.79 -11.22 -6.06
N ILE A 51 -15.60 -10.80 -6.47
CA ILE A 51 -15.22 -9.38 -6.50
C ILE A 51 -14.58 -9.02 -7.82
N HIS A 52 -15.08 -7.94 -8.45
CA HIS A 52 -14.45 -7.29 -9.60
C HIS A 52 -14.14 -5.83 -9.26
N GLY A 53 -12.90 -5.43 -9.48
CA GLY A 53 -12.45 -4.09 -9.16
C GLY A 53 -11.91 -3.33 -10.36
N GLY A 54 -12.04 -2.01 -10.31
CA GLY A 54 -11.47 -1.12 -11.33
C GLY A 54 -11.47 0.34 -10.91
N GLY A 55 -11.00 1.20 -11.80
CA GLY A 55 -11.13 2.64 -11.60
C GLY A 55 -12.59 3.11 -11.78
N MET A 56 -12.95 4.22 -11.16
CA MET A 56 -14.28 4.82 -11.30
C MET A 56 -14.62 5.15 -12.76
N ASP A 57 -13.63 5.40 -13.58
CA ASP A 57 -13.75 5.65 -15.02
C ASP A 57 -14.14 4.39 -15.83
N LEU A 58 -13.91 3.20 -15.29
CA LEU A 58 -14.32 1.94 -15.90
C LEU A 58 -15.78 1.56 -15.60
N LYS A 59 -16.38 2.16 -14.56
CA LYS A 59 -17.77 1.87 -14.18
C LYS A 59 -18.70 1.98 -15.38
N PHE A 60 -18.54 3.03 -16.17
CA PHE A 60 -19.23 3.23 -17.43
C PHE A 60 -18.27 3.76 -18.51
N PRO A 61 -18.26 3.18 -19.74
CA PRO A 61 -19.11 2.08 -20.21
C PRO A 61 -18.54 0.66 -20.00
N HIS A 62 -17.29 0.50 -19.53
CA HIS A 62 -16.57 -0.78 -19.61
C HIS A 62 -17.23 -1.89 -18.79
N HIS A 63 -17.43 -1.71 -17.49
CA HIS A 63 -18.05 -2.71 -16.62
C HIS A 63 -19.54 -2.94 -16.94
N GLU A 64 -20.26 -1.91 -17.35
CA GLU A 64 -21.65 -2.07 -17.83
C GLU A 64 -21.71 -2.94 -19.09
N CYS A 65 -20.71 -2.83 -19.99
CA CYS A 65 -20.60 -3.70 -21.15
C CYS A 65 -20.25 -5.14 -20.76
N GLU A 66 -19.44 -5.36 -19.74
CA GLU A 66 -19.15 -6.70 -19.21
C GLU A 66 -20.41 -7.36 -18.62
N ILE A 67 -21.19 -6.60 -17.84
CA ILE A 67 -22.47 -7.06 -17.28
C ILE A 67 -23.41 -7.48 -18.42
N ALA A 68 -23.63 -6.60 -19.39
CA ALA A 68 -24.50 -6.86 -20.52
C ALA A 68 -24.09 -8.12 -21.31
N GLN A 69 -22.80 -8.36 -21.50
CA GLN A 69 -22.28 -9.55 -22.19
C GLN A 69 -22.48 -10.81 -21.37
N ALA A 70 -22.17 -10.79 -20.09
CA ALA A 70 -22.28 -11.95 -19.22
C ALA A 70 -23.74 -12.36 -19.02
N GLU A 71 -24.63 -11.40 -18.78
CA GLU A 71 -26.07 -11.68 -18.68
C GLU A 71 -26.64 -12.23 -19.98
N ALA A 72 -26.22 -11.70 -21.14
CA ALA A 72 -26.67 -12.21 -22.43
C ALA A 72 -26.14 -13.61 -22.76
N CYS A 73 -24.97 -14.01 -22.23
CA CYS A 73 -24.35 -15.31 -22.48
C CYS A 73 -24.74 -16.37 -21.46
N ASN A 74 -24.87 -16.00 -20.20
CA ASN A 74 -24.95 -16.95 -19.08
C ASN A 74 -26.26 -16.82 -18.28
N ASP A 75 -27.14 -15.88 -18.65
CA ASP A 75 -28.41 -15.56 -17.95
C ASP A 75 -28.25 -15.22 -16.46
N GLN A 76 -27.05 -14.73 -16.07
CA GLN A 76 -26.76 -14.37 -14.68
C GLN A 76 -25.73 -13.25 -14.58
N SER A 77 -25.75 -12.54 -13.43
CA SER A 77 -24.76 -11.51 -13.13
C SER A 77 -23.35 -12.11 -13.01
N PRO A 78 -22.32 -11.50 -13.63
CA PRO A 78 -20.97 -12.02 -13.58
C PRO A 78 -20.29 -11.87 -12.23
N VAL A 79 -20.77 -10.95 -11.36
CA VAL A 79 -20.04 -10.52 -10.15
C VAL A 79 -21.01 -10.25 -9.01
N ASN A 80 -20.63 -10.70 -7.81
CA ASN A 80 -21.38 -10.41 -6.60
C ASN A 80 -21.13 -8.99 -6.08
N TYR A 81 -19.87 -8.50 -6.13
CA TYR A 81 -19.47 -7.19 -5.60
C TYR A 81 -18.55 -6.43 -6.57
N TRP A 82 -18.92 -5.19 -6.86
CA TRP A 82 -18.13 -4.27 -7.66
C TRP A 82 -17.42 -3.26 -6.77
N LEU A 83 -16.09 -3.15 -6.91
CA LEU A 83 -15.28 -2.18 -6.19
C LEU A 83 -14.68 -1.16 -7.17
N HIS A 84 -14.98 0.14 -6.97
CA HIS A 84 -14.48 1.19 -7.83
C HIS A 84 -13.61 2.17 -7.07
N ALA A 85 -12.30 2.17 -7.36
CA ALA A 85 -11.35 3.11 -6.80
C ALA A 85 -11.40 4.46 -7.54
N ASN A 86 -11.29 5.55 -6.79
CA ASN A 86 -11.25 6.88 -7.38
C ASN A 86 -9.83 7.28 -7.80
N MET A 87 -9.72 8.46 -8.38
CA MET A 87 -8.47 8.94 -8.97
C MET A 87 -7.45 9.36 -7.93
N LEU A 88 -6.17 9.11 -8.27
CA LEU A 88 -5.03 9.76 -7.66
C LEU A 88 -4.71 11.04 -8.44
N THR A 89 -4.66 12.17 -7.75
CA THR A 89 -4.22 13.45 -8.31
C THR A 89 -2.84 13.81 -7.78
N LEU A 90 -2.15 14.69 -8.45
CA LEU A 90 -0.84 15.20 -8.05
C LEU A 90 -0.88 16.73 -8.03
N ASN A 91 -0.76 17.30 -6.81
CA ASN A 91 -0.89 18.75 -6.58
C ASN A 91 -2.23 19.30 -7.12
N GLY A 92 -3.34 18.63 -6.81
CA GLY A 92 -4.69 19.02 -7.20
C GLY A 92 -5.03 18.82 -8.69
N ARG A 93 -4.14 18.18 -9.46
CA ARG A 93 -4.33 17.98 -10.90
C ARG A 93 -4.31 16.50 -11.26
N LYS A 94 -5.09 16.12 -12.27
CA LYS A 94 -5.07 14.76 -12.82
C LYS A 94 -3.65 14.38 -13.26
N MET A 95 -3.20 13.19 -12.87
CA MET A 95 -1.92 12.65 -13.35
C MET A 95 -2.02 12.27 -14.82
N ALA A 96 -1.12 12.83 -15.65
CA ALA A 96 -1.02 12.49 -17.05
C ALA A 96 0.40 12.72 -17.58
N LYS A 97 0.95 11.74 -18.29
CA LYS A 97 2.28 11.84 -18.92
C LYS A 97 2.35 12.97 -19.93
N SER A 98 1.27 13.18 -20.71
CA SER A 98 1.19 14.23 -21.75
C SER A 98 1.30 15.65 -21.20
N THR A 99 0.96 15.86 -19.92
CA THR A 99 1.05 17.18 -19.25
C THR A 99 2.31 17.34 -18.41
N GLY A 100 3.18 16.31 -18.35
CA GLY A 100 4.33 16.29 -17.45
C GLY A 100 3.98 16.22 -15.95
N ASN A 101 2.70 16.08 -15.61
CA ASN A 101 2.21 15.93 -14.25
C ASN A 101 2.04 14.44 -13.91
N SER A 102 3.16 13.75 -13.75
CA SER A 102 3.19 12.33 -13.38
C SER A 102 4.40 12.03 -12.52
N ILE A 103 4.26 11.03 -11.68
CA ILE A 103 5.33 10.50 -10.85
C ILE A 103 5.26 8.98 -10.87
N LEU A 104 6.40 8.31 -11.03
CA LEU A 104 6.48 6.87 -10.99
C LEU A 104 6.77 6.38 -9.56
N PRO A 105 6.31 5.18 -9.16
CA PRO A 105 6.64 4.61 -7.85
C PRO A 105 8.14 4.59 -7.56
N GLY A 106 8.97 4.22 -8.56
CA GLY A 106 10.43 4.23 -8.43
C GLY A 106 10.99 5.61 -8.09
N GLU A 107 10.44 6.68 -8.67
CA GLU A 107 10.86 8.05 -8.38
C GLU A 107 10.46 8.48 -6.95
N ILE A 108 9.32 7.99 -6.44
CA ILE A 108 8.90 8.24 -5.05
C ILE A 108 9.87 7.55 -4.09
N PHE A 109 10.27 6.32 -4.41
CA PHE A 109 11.14 5.52 -3.54
C PHE A 109 12.61 5.94 -3.60
N SER A 110 13.10 6.42 -4.75
CA SER A 110 14.47 6.96 -4.90
C SER A 110 14.58 8.44 -4.49
N GLY A 111 13.47 9.18 -4.51
CA GLY A 111 13.46 10.65 -4.34
C GLY A 111 13.92 11.41 -5.59
N GLU A 112 14.14 10.74 -6.70
CA GLU A 112 14.64 11.33 -7.96
C GLU A 112 13.52 11.98 -8.77
N ASN A 113 12.78 12.90 -8.16
CA ASN A 113 11.73 13.67 -8.80
C ASN A 113 11.71 15.10 -8.27
N LYS A 114 11.50 16.09 -9.16
CA LYS A 114 11.53 17.52 -8.82
C LYS A 114 10.44 17.95 -7.83
N ILE A 115 9.38 17.16 -7.68
CA ILE A 115 8.26 17.45 -6.80
C ILE A 115 8.58 17.03 -5.36
N LEU A 116 9.47 16.05 -5.19
CA LEU A 116 9.79 15.45 -3.91
C LEU A 116 11.03 16.09 -3.28
N SER A 117 10.99 16.29 -1.97
CA SER A 117 12.12 16.79 -1.20
C SER A 117 13.09 15.68 -0.77
N LYS A 118 12.67 14.43 -0.79
CA LYS A 118 13.42 13.24 -0.36
C LYS A 118 12.77 11.95 -0.82
N PRO A 119 13.46 10.79 -0.72
CA PRO A 119 12.85 9.47 -0.89
C PRO A 119 11.84 9.16 0.22
N PHE A 120 10.82 8.36 -0.13
CA PHE A 120 9.82 7.84 0.80
C PHE A 120 9.76 6.31 0.71
N SER A 121 9.65 5.63 1.85
CA SER A 121 9.57 4.17 1.85
C SER A 121 8.24 3.67 1.27
N PRO A 122 8.21 2.48 0.64
CA PRO A 122 6.97 1.89 0.12
C PRO A 122 5.87 1.78 1.17
N SER A 123 6.20 1.36 2.40
CA SER A 123 5.25 1.26 3.51
C SER A 123 4.64 2.61 3.90
N MET A 124 5.45 3.66 3.93
CA MET A 124 4.96 5.01 4.22
C MET A 124 4.02 5.51 3.11
N VAL A 125 4.35 5.27 1.83
CA VAL A 125 3.48 5.63 0.71
C VAL A 125 2.18 4.82 0.74
N ARG A 126 2.25 3.53 1.08
CA ARG A 126 1.07 2.69 1.30
C ARG A 126 0.20 3.23 2.44
N PHE A 127 0.79 3.61 3.57
CA PHE A 127 0.08 4.25 4.68
C PHE A 127 -0.59 5.55 4.26
N PHE A 128 0.10 6.41 3.49
CA PHE A 128 -0.48 7.62 2.92
C PHE A 128 -1.72 7.33 2.08
N MET A 129 -1.65 6.33 1.18
CA MET A 129 -2.78 5.97 0.32
C MET A 129 -4.00 5.50 1.12
N MET A 130 -3.78 4.78 2.22
CA MET A 130 -4.85 4.25 3.06
C MET A 130 -5.47 5.30 4.02
N GLN A 131 -4.95 6.53 4.08
CA GLN A 131 -5.57 7.62 4.82
C GLN A 131 -6.81 8.20 4.15
N ALA A 132 -7.05 7.85 2.88
CA ALA A 132 -8.29 8.14 2.18
C ALA A 132 -9.06 6.85 1.91
N HIS A 133 -10.40 6.91 1.93
CA HIS A 133 -11.21 5.79 1.47
C HIS A 133 -10.97 5.57 -0.03
N TYR A 134 -10.91 4.32 -0.50
CA TYR A 134 -10.58 4.00 -1.90
C TYR A 134 -11.57 4.63 -2.90
N THR A 135 -12.80 4.92 -2.48
CA THR A 135 -13.82 5.62 -3.29
C THR A 135 -13.61 7.13 -3.37
N SER A 136 -12.69 7.71 -2.58
CA SER A 136 -12.41 9.14 -2.53
C SER A 136 -11.24 9.50 -3.44
N ILE A 137 -11.23 10.75 -3.93
CA ILE A 137 -10.05 11.29 -4.63
C ILE A 137 -8.92 11.44 -3.61
N LEU A 138 -7.75 10.91 -3.93
CA LEU A 138 -6.53 11.08 -3.14
C LEU A 138 -5.60 12.07 -3.85
N ASP A 139 -5.28 13.17 -3.20
CA ASP A 139 -4.31 14.13 -3.73
C ASP A 139 -2.93 13.93 -3.13
N MET A 140 -1.97 13.59 -3.98
CA MET A 140 -0.58 13.41 -3.60
C MET A 140 0.17 14.74 -3.74
N SER A 141 0.91 15.12 -2.71
CA SER A 141 1.85 16.24 -2.75
C SER A 141 3.03 15.94 -1.83
N ASN A 142 4.15 16.63 -2.00
CA ASN A 142 5.29 16.49 -1.10
C ASN A 142 4.91 16.76 0.36
N ASP A 143 4.13 17.80 0.62
CA ASP A 143 3.72 18.17 1.97
C ASP A 143 2.77 17.14 2.60
N ALA A 144 1.86 16.56 1.82
CA ALA A 144 0.99 15.49 2.26
C ALA A 144 1.78 14.23 2.62
N LEU A 145 2.79 13.86 1.83
CA LEU A 145 3.68 12.74 2.12
C LEU A 145 4.51 12.98 3.39
N LEU A 146 5.07 14.19 3.57
CA LEU A 146 5.81 14.55 4.79
C LEU A 146 4.93 14.54 6.04
N ALA A 147 3.68 15.00 5.93
CA ALA A 147 2.72 14.93 7.04
C ALA A 147 2.35 13.49 7.39
N SER A 148 2.10 12.66 6.36
CA SER A 148 1.80 11.24 6.54
C SER A 148 2.95 10.47 7.17
N GLU A 149 4.19 10.77 6.80
CA GLU A 149 5.38 10.14 7.38
C GLU A 149 5.49 10.37 8.89
N LYS A 150 5.18 11.57 9.36
CA LYS A 150 5.14 11.86 10.81
C LYS A 150 4.12 10.97 11.53
N GLY A 151 2.96 10.76 10.92
CA GLY A 151 1.94 9.86 11.43
C GLY A 151 2.42 8.42 11.43
N PHE A 152 2.95 7.95 10.32
CA PHE A 152 3.50 6.60 10.17
C PHE A 152 4.55 6.29 11.24
N ASN A 153 5.53 7.18 11.43
CA ASN A 153 6.58 7.00 12.43
C ASN A 153 6.01 6.93 13.84
N LYS A 154 5.05 7.81 14.21
CA LYS A 154 4.39 7.75 15.52
C LYS A 154 3.66 6.43 15.75
N LEU A 155 3.00 5.88 14.73
CA LEU A 155 2.34 4.58 14.82
C LEU A 155 3.36 3.48 15.07
N MET A 156 4.47 3.44 14.30
CA MET A 156 5.51 2.43 14.46
C MET A 156 6.23 2.53 15.82
N GLU A 157 6.51 3.75 16.28
CA GLU A 157 7.09 4.00 17.62
C GLU A 157 6.18 3.47 18.75
N ALA A 158 4.88 3.72 18.65
CA ALA A 158 3.91 3.23 19.64
C ALA A 158 3.83 1.70 19.64
N ILE A 159 3.77 1.06 18.47
CA ILE A 159 3.77 -0.41 18.36
C ILE A 159 5.02 -1.02 19.00
N ASN A 160 6.18 -0.45 18.73
CA ASN A 160 7.43 -0.90 19.33
C ASN A 160 7.44 -0.74 20.87
N ALA A 161 6.76 0.30 21.37
CA ALA A 161 6.70 0.58 22.80
C ALA A 161 5.77 -0.36 23.58
N VAL A 162 4.76 -0.97 22.95
CA VAL A 162 3.76 -1.81 23.64
C VAL A 162 4.40 -2.92 24.48
N LYS A 163 5.42 -3.59 23.95
CA LYS A 163 6.13 -4.68 24.64
C LYS A 163 6.80 -4.25 25.95
N SER A 164 7.17 -2.99 26.05
CA SER A 164 7.89 -2.43 27.21
C SER A 164 6.99 -1.66 28.16
N LEU A 165 5.66 -1.66 27.95
CA LEU A 165 4.73 -1.00 28.86
C LEU A 165 4.70 -1.71 30.22
N ASN A 166 4.76 -0.91 31.28
CA ASN A 166 4.55 -1.43 32.63
C ASN A 166 3.09 -1.81 32.82
N THR A 167 2.85 -3.01 33.36
CA THR A 167 1.51 -3.53 33.60
C THR A 167 1.07 -3.34 35.04
N GLY A 168 -0.21 -3.06 35.22
CA GLY A 168 -0.88 -2.84 36.50
C GLY A 168 -1.95 -3.88 36.77
N LYS A 169 -2.81 -3.58 37.74
CA LYS A 169 -3.94 -4.46 38.14
C LYS A 169 -5.24 -4.13 37.41
N THR A 170 -5.30 -2.97 36.78
CA THR A 170 -6.50 -2.44 36.10
C THR A 170 -6.11 -1.91 34.73
N THR A 171 -7.08 -1.85 33.85
CA THR A 171 -6.95 -1.22 32.54
C THR A 171 -7.89 -0.04 32.44
N ASP A 172 -7.35 1.12 32.05
CA ASP A 172 -8.14 2.36 31.84
C ASP A 172 -8.67 2.46 30.40
N PHE A 173 -8.12 1.68 29.48
CA PHE A 173 -8.48 1.64 28.07
C PHE A 173 -9.24 0.35 27.73
N ASP A 174 -10.51 0.46 27.30
CA ASP A 174 -11.30 -0.70 26.87
C ASP A 174 -10.76 -1.30 25.57
N VAL A 175 -9.78 -2.20 25.70
CA VAL A 175 -9.10 -2.86 24.56
C VAL A 175 -10.08 -3.71 23.75
N ALA A 176 -11.06 -4.37 24.41
CA ALA A 176 -12.03 -5.22 23.72
C ALA A 176 -12.99 -4.41 22.84
N ALA A 177 -13.51 -3.30 23.37
CA ALA A 177 -14.36 -2.39 22.59
C ALA A 177 -13.56 -1.73 21.46
N TRP A 178 -12.31 -1.33 21.70
CA TRP A 178 -11.42 -0.78 20.68
C TRP A 178 -11.17 -1.79 19.56
N LYS A 179 -10.83 -3.04 19.87
CA LYS A 179 -10.66 -4.11 18.88
C LYS A 179 -11.92 -4.29 18.03
N THR A 180 -13.08 -4.34 18.67
CA THR A 180 -14.38 -4.43 17.98
C THR A 180 -14.57 -3.26 17.00
N SER A 181 -14.18 -2.05 17.41
CA SER A 181 -14.28 -0.86 16.55
C SER A 181 -13.33 -0.91 15.33
N CYS A 182 -12.17 -1.55 15.45
CA CYS A 182 -11.25 -1.77 14.33
C CYS A 182 -11.86 -2.73 13.30
N TYR A 183 -12.45 -3.83 13.74
CA TYR A 183 -13.18 -4.75 12.84
C TYR A 183 -14.39 -4.07 12.20
N ALA A 184 -15.14 -3.28 12.95
CA ALA A 184 -16.29 -2.55 12.41
C ALA A 184 -15.87 -1.59 11.27
N ALA A 185 -14.72 -0.92 11.40
CA ALA A 185 -14.19 -0.06 10.35
C ALA A 185 -13.85 -0.84 9.07
N MET A 186 -13.22 -2.01 9.19
CA MET A 186 -12.89 -2.83 8.02
C MET A 186 -14.11 -3.51 7.41
N ASN A 187 -15.12 -3.86 8.21
CA ASN A 187 -16.38 -4.42 7.74
C ASN A 187 -17.30 -3.36 7.08
N ASP A 188 -17.00 -2.09 7.25
CA ASP A 188 -17.67 -0.96 6.59
C ASP A 188 -16.93 -0.59 5.30
N ASP A 189 -17.05 -1.44 4.30
CA ASP A 189 -16.47 -1.24 2.94
C ASP A 189 -14.96 -0.93 2.96
N PHE A 190 -14.18 -1.68 3.76
CA PHE A 190 -12.73 -1.51 3.89
C PHE A 190 -12.33 -0.07 4.27
N ASN A 191 -13.01 0.52 5.26
CA ASN A 191 -12.82 1.91 5.67
C ASN A 191 -11.48 2.13 6.38
N THR A 192 -10.40 2.07 5.63
CA THR A 192 -9.03 2.22 6.15
C THR A 192 -8.78 3.55 6.86
N PRO A 193 -9.33 4.72 6.44
CA PRO A 193 -9.14 5.95 7.19
C PRO A 193 -9.75 5.89 8.61
N ILE A 194 -10.91 5.25 8.77
CA ILE A 194 -11.50 5.05 10.10
C ILE A 194 -10.66 4.05 10.91
N LEU A 195 -10.21 2.95 10.30
CA LEU A 195 -9.30 2.03 10.99
C LEU A 195 -8.03 2.76 11.47
N ILE A 196 -7.39 3.56 10.62
CA ILE A 196 -6.20 4.34 10.99
C ILE A 196 -6.51 5.28 12.16
N ALA A 197 -7.66 5.95 12.17
CA ALA A 197 -8.09 6.77 13.32
C ALA A 197 -8.18 5.91 14.61
N LYS A 198 -8.74 4.69 14.54
CA LYS A 198 -8.79 3.77 15.70
C LYS A 198 -7.40 3.31 16.15
N LEU A 199 -6.47 3.09 15.21
CA LEU A 199 -5.09 2.79 15.58
C LEU A 199 -4.44 3.98 16.31
N PHE A 200 -4.74 5.23 15.94
CA PHE A 200 -4.27 6.40 16.66
C PHE A 200 -4.96 6.62 18.03
N ASP A 201 -6.19 6.15 18.21
CA ASP A 201 -6.80 6.09 19.55
C ASP A 201 -5.92 5.19 20.47
N ALA A 202 -5.50 4.02 19.99
CA ALA A 202 -4.58 3.14 20.73
C ALA A 202 -3.22 3.81 20.97
N VAL A 203 -2.64 4.49 19.98
CA VAL A 203 -1.37 5.24 20.12
C VAL A 203 -1.45 6.25 21.27
N LYS A 204 -2.58 6.96 21.40
CA LYS A 204 -2.81 7.89 22.49
C LYS A 204 -2.75 7.19 23.86
N HIS A 205 -3.47 6.09 24.02
CA HIS A 205 -3.48 5.32 25.28
C HIS A 205 -2.12 4.71 25.59
N ILE A 206 -1.42 4.17 24.60
CA ILE A 206 -0.04 3.66 24.75
C ILE A 206 0.88 4.75 25.33
N ASN A 207 0.78 5.98 24.83
CA ASN A 207 1.59 7.09 25.34
C ASN A 207 1.20 7.48 26.78
N LEU A 208 -0.11 7.52 27.12
CA LEU A 208 -0.57 7.81 28.47
C LEU A 208 -0.13 6.74 29.48
N ILE A 209 -0.16 5.46 29.08
CA ILE A 209 0.37 4.35 29.90
C ILE A 209 1.89 4.47 30.09
N LYS A 210 2.62 4.82 29.02
CA LYS A 210 4.06 5.02 29.08
C LYS A 210 4.46 6.19 30.02
N GLU A 211 3.63 7.23 30.05
CA GLU A 211 3.79 8.40 30.95
C GLU A 211 3.32 8.11 32.39
N GLY A 212 2.68 6.97 32.64
CA GLY A 212 2.16 6.60 33.94
C GLY A 212 0.84 7.28 34.31
N SER A 213 0.17 7.91 33.33
CA SER A 213 -1.16 8.54 33.51
C SER A 213 -2.31 7.57 33.38
N GLU A 214 -2.10 6.44 32.72
CA GLU A 214 -3.04 5.33 32.57
C GLU A 214 -2.36 4.00 32.95
N SER A 215 -3.15 2.97 33.18
CA SER A 215 -2.72 1.62 33.54
C SER A 215 -3.27 0.61 32.53
N ILE A 216 -2.58 -0.50 32.35
CA ILE A 216 -3.02 -1.65 31.53
C ILE A 216 -2.64 -2.95 32.23
N THR A 217 -3.51 -3.98 32.17
CA THR A 217 -3.18 -5.31 32.65
C THR A 217 -2.27 -6.04 31.66
N GLU A 218 -1.62 -7.12 32.10
CA GLU A 218 -0.79 -7.94 31.21
C GLU A 218 -1.62 -8.59 30.08
N GLU A 219 -2.84 -9.03 30.40
CA GLU A 219 -3.76 -9.63 29.43
C GLU A 219 -4.17 -8.63 28.36
N ASP A 220 -4.61 -7.42 28.75
CA ASP A 220 -5.02 -6.38 27.81
C ASP A 220 -3.84 -5.83 27.01
N ARG A 221 -2.63 -5.77 27.59
CA ARG A 221 -1.42 -5.41 26.87
C ARG A 221 -1.11 -6.40 25.75
N ALA A 222 -1.22 -7.71 26.05
CA ALA A 222 -1.00 -8.74 25.06
C ALA A 222 -2.07 -8.70 23.94
N GLU A 223 -3.33 -8.47 24.30
CA GLU A 223 -4.42 -8.33 23.33
C GLU A 223 -4.25 -7.08 22.46
N LEU A 224 -3.84 -5.95 23.04
CA LEU A 224 -3.51 -4.72 22.32
C LEU A 224 -2.37 -4.95 21.33
N GLU A 225 -1.28 -5.59 21.77
CA GLU A 225 -0.13 -5.91 20.92
C GLU A 225 -0.53 -6.79 19.74
N ASN A 226 -1.25 -7.89 19.99
CA ASN A 226 -1.70 -8.83 18.97
C ASN A 226 -2.63 -8.15 17.95
N THR A 227 -3.56 -7.33 18.44
CA THR A 227 -4.51 -6.62 17.58
C THR A 227 -3.82 -5.56 16.71
N LEU A 228 -2.90 -4.77 17.27
CA LEU A 228 -2.08 -3.83 16.52
C LEU A 228 -1.25 -4.54 15.46
N HIS A 229 -0.59 -5.66 15.82
CA HIS A 229 0.20 -6.45 14.88
C HIS A 229 -0.67 -6.92 13.71
N SER A 230 -1.81 -7.53 14.01
CA SER A 230 -2.71 -8.08 13.01
C SER A 230 -3.23 -7.00 12.04
N PHE A 231 -3.73 -5.88 12.55
CA PHE A 231 -4.23 -4.83 11.66
C PHE A 231 -3.12 -4.11 10.91
N VAL A 232 -2.01 -3.79 11.56
CA VAL A 232 -0.96 -2.97 10.93
C VAL A 232 -0.11 -3.79 9.95
N PHE A 233 0.32 -4.98 10.31
CA PHE A 233 1.23 -5.76 9.48
C PHE A 233 0.51 -6.77 8.58
N ASP A 234 -0.49 -7.50 9.10
CA ASP A 234 -1.14 -8.55 8.33
C ASP A 234 -2.25 -7.99 7.43
N VAL A 235 -3.10 -7.06 7.92
CA VAL A 235 -4.23 -6.50 7.17
C VAL A 235 -3.79 -5.32 6.31
N LEU A 236 -3.18 -4.27 6.90
CA LEU A 236 -2.74 -3.11 6.15
C LEU A 236 -1.43 -3.36 5.38
N GLY A 237 -0.70 -4.43 5.70
CA GLY A 237 0.55 -4.82 5.03
C GLY A 237 1.64 -3.75 5.13
N LEU A 238 1.71 -3.06 6.27
CA LEU A 238 2.76 -2.10 6.56
C LEU A 238 4.01 -2.85 7.06
N GLU A 239 5.18 -2.33 6.77
CA GLU A 239 6.44 -2.89 7.24
C GLU A 239 7.14 -1.87 8.13
N ASN A 240 7.59 -2.32 9.28
CA ASN A 240 8.44 -1.51 10.15
C ASN A 240 9.90 -1.67 9.72
N LYS A 241 10.24 -1.23 8.50
CA LYS A 241 11.64 -1.04 8.14
C LYS A 241 12.12 0.22 8.85
N SER A 242 12.58 0.06 10.08
CA SER A 242 13.32 1.12 10.74
C SER A 242 14.53 1.46 9.86
N SER A 243 14.92 2.73 9.85
CA SER A 243 16.21 3.17 9.28
C SER A 243 17.40 2.33 9.78
N SER A 244 17.21 1.54 10.84
CA SER A 244 18.17 0.57 11.37
C SER A 244 18.56 -0.52 10.38
N ASP A 245 17.70 -0.96 9.44
CA ASP A 245 18.10 -2.01 8.49
C ASP A 245 18.96 -1.44 7.36
N ALA A 246 18.60 -0.26 6.82
CA ALA A 246 19.47 0.44 5.86
C ALA A 246 20.72 1.02 6.52
N ASP A 247 20.62 1.47 7.78
CA ASP A 247 21.76 1.94 8.55
C ASP A 247 22.60 0.78 9.07
N SER A 248 22.01 -0.36 9.41
CA SER A 248 22.71 -1.61 9.75
C SER A 248 23.43 -2.18 8.53
N GLU A 249 22.85 -2.14 7.34
CA GLU A 249 23.50 -2.58 6.10
C GLU A 249 24.65 -1.63 5.70
N LYS A 250 24.46 -0.30 5.84
CA LYS A 250 25.52 0.69 5.67
C LYS A 250 26.60 0.58 6.75
N LEU A 251 26.20 0.38 8.00
CA LEU A 251 27.13 0.17 9.11
C LEU A 251 27.91 -1.13 8.92
N GLY A 252 27.25 -2.21 8.47
CA GLY A 252 27.90 -3.46 8.08
C GLY A 252 28.97 -3.23 7.01
N GLY A 253 28.64 -2.52 5.93
CA GLY A 253 29.58 -2.17 4.88
C GLY A 253 30.77 -1.30 5.35
N VAL A 254 30.53 -0.36 6.25
CA VAL A 254 31.59 0.45 6.88
C VAL A 254 32.49 -0.41 7.76
N VAL A 255 31.92 -1.34 8.54
CA VAL A 255 32.69 -2.26 9.38
C VAL A 255 33.53 -3.21 8.51
N GLU A 256 32.99 -3.75 7.44
CA GLU A 256 33.74 -4.58 6.49
C GLU A 256 34.93 -3.81 5.86
N LEU A 257 34.66 -2.57 5.43
CA LEU A 257 35.74 -1.69 4.91
C LEU A 257 36.85 -1.45 5.94
N LEU A 258 36.51 -1.20 7.19
CA LEU A 258 37.47 -1.02 8.26
C LEU A 258 38.28 -2.28 8.57
N ILE A 259 37.62 -3.47 8.48
CA ILE A 259 38.31 -4.77 8.62
C ILE A 259 39.30 -4.97 7.48
N GLU A 260 38.91 -4.64 6.25
CA GLU A 260 39.79 -4.76 5.08
C GLU A 260 40.98 -3.80 5.13
N LEU A 261 40.75 -2.54 5.52
CA LEU A 261 41.81 -1.56 5.75
C LEU A 261 42.77 -2.01 6.85
N ARG A 262 42.28 -2.58 7.95
CA ARG A 262 43.11 -3.13 9.02
C ARG A 262 43.94 -4.32 8.53
N LYS A 263 43.40 -5.19 7.70
CA LYS A 263 44.11 -6.32 7.11
C LYS A 263 45.23 -5.84 6.20
N THR A 264 44.96 -4.88 5.33
CA THR A 264 45.92 -4.26 4.43
C THR A 264 47.05 -3.56 5.20
N ALA A 265 46.73 -2.82 6.27
CA ALA A 265 47.73 -2.19 7.13
C ALA A 265 48.68 -3.24 7.76
N ARG A 266 48.16 -4.39 8.22
CA ARG A 266 48.99 -5.50 8.75
C ARG A 266 49.88 -6.12 7.70
N GLU A 267 49.37 -6.36 6.48
CA GLU A 267 50.17 -6.88 5.37
C GLU A 267 51.32 -5.95 5.00
N ASN A 268 51.08 -4.64 5.07
CA ASN A 268 52.10 -3.60 4.86
C ASN A 268 52.99 -3.32 6.07
N LYS A 269 52.83 -4.08 7.18
CA LYS A 269 53.55 -3.91 8.45
C LYS A 269 53.30 -2.53 9.11
N ASP A 270 52.22 -1.85 8.75
CA ASP A 270 51.75 -0.62 9.44
C ASP A 270 50.89 -1.01 10.66
N PHE A 271 51.58 -1.37 11.72
CA PHE A 271 50.97 -1.79 12.98
C PHE A 271 50.30 -0.61 13.69
N VAL A 272 50.72 0.61 13.46
CA VAL A 272 50.18 1.82 14.10
C VAL A 272 48.73 2.04 13.61
N THR A 273 48.51 2.01 12.31
CA THR A 273 47.18 2.15 11.72
C THR A 273 46.29 0.94 12.07
N SER A 274 46.81 -0.27 12.04
CA SER A 274 46.09 -1.49 12.42
C SER A 274 45.59 -1.46 13.87
N ASP A 275 46.45 -1.00 14.81
CA ASP A 275 46.09 -0.93 16.24
C ASP A 275 45.09 0.22 16.49
N LYS A 276 45.28 1.36 15.83
CA LYS A 276 44.33 2.49 15.91
C LYS A 276 42.90 2.09 15.48
N ILE A 277 42.77 1.36 14.37
CA ILE A 277 41.46 0.86 13.91
C ILE A 277 40.86 -0.09 14.95
N ARG A 278 41.66 -1.04 15.50
CA ARG A 278 41.19 -1.96 16.53
C ARG A 278 40.70 -1.21 17.78
N ASP A 279 41.51 -0.26 18.28
CA ASP A 279 41.24 0.40 19.54
C ASP A 279 40.04 1.36 19.45
N GLN A 280 39.77 1.91 18.27
CA GLN A 280 38.58 2.72 18.01
C GLN A 280 37.29 1.89 17.76
N LEU A 281 37.41 0.63 17.37
CA LEU A 281 36.26 -0.30 17.23
C LEU A 281 35.98 -1.09 18.52
N ALA A 282 36.85 -1.06 19.51
CA ALA A 282 36.73 -1.82 20.74
C ALA A 282 36.09 -1.02 21.91
N VAL A 283 35.15 -0.12 21.60
CA VAL A 283 34.41 0.66 22.61
C VAL A 283 33.17 -0.08 23.06
#